data_ec9af122ab07a955bd2d99d69995496a
#
_entry.id   ec9af122ab07a955bd2d99d69995496a
#
_cell.length_a   1.000
_cell.length_b   1.000
_cell.length_c   1.000
_cell.angle_alpha   90.00
_cell.angle_beta   90.00
_cell.angle_gamma   90.00
#
_symmetry.space_group_name_H-M   'P 1'
#
loop_
_entity.id
_entity.type
_entity.pdbx_description
1 polymer ?
#
loop_
_entity_poly.entity_id
_entity_poly.type
_entity_poly.pdbx_seq_one_letter_code
_entity_poly.pdbx_strand_id
1 'polypeptide(L)'
;MKRSGIFERDEFRCVYCGEQFPTDELTLDHVQPRVRGGDRSVGNLVTACKACNTLKGQERLSVFLHKHAPYHANFFSYAKHVWPRHLRIVAEEIEELEALERSEGPGKKA
;
A
#
# COMPACT_ATOMS: atom_id res chain seq x y z
N MET A 1 -17.49 5.35 7.63
CA MET A 1 -16.63 5.20 8.82
C MET A 1 -15.75 6.42 8.96
N LYS A 2 -15.60 6.91 10.16
CA LYS A 2 -14.75 8.07 10.41
C LYS A 2 -13.28 7.66 10.39
N ARG A 3 -12.42 8.64 10.19
CA ARG A 3 -10.98 8.47 10.21
C ARG A 3 -10.50 7.68 11.42
N SER A 4 -10.97 8.08 12.63
CA SER A 4 -10.59 7.38 13.85
C SER A 4 -11.04 5.93 13.85
N GLY A 5 -12.18 5.63 13.26
CA GLY A 5 -12.68 4.26 13.18
C GLY A 5 -11.80 3.38 12.31
N ILE A 6 -11.21 3.95 11.26
CA ILE A 6 -10.28 3.20 10.41
C ILE A 6 -8.98 2.94 11.16
N PHE A 7 -8.49 3.94 11.91
CA PHE A 7 -7.29 3.72 12.74
C PHE A 7 -7.52 2.60 13.75
N GLU A 8 -8.67 2.61 14.42
CA GLU A 8 -9.00 1.54 15.37
C GLU A 8 -9.09 0.18 14.69
N ARG A 9 -9.76 0.13 13.53
CA ARG A 9 -9.88 -1.11 12.75
C ARG A 9 -8.51 -1.70 12.45
N ASP A 10 -7.55 -0.84 12.14
CA ASP A 10 -6.19 -1.24 11.78
C ASP A 10 -5.25 -1.27 13.00
N GLU A 11 -5.82 -1.19 14.20
CA GLU A 11 -5.09 -1.31 15.47
C GLU A 11 -4.01 -0.24 15.62
N PHE A 12 -4.26 0.95 15.08
CA PHE A 12 -3.32 2.08 15.12
C PHE A 12 -1.95 1.72 14.55
N ARG A 13 -1.95 0.81 13.60
CA ARG A 13 -0.71 0.28 13.00
C ARG A 13 -0.59 0.75 11.56
N CYS A 14 0.59 1.26 11.22
CA CYS A 14 0.92 1.57 9.84
C CYS A 14 1.05 0.26 9.05
N VAL A 15 0.31 0.14 7.95
CA VAL A 15 0.36 -1.09 7.15
C VAL A 15 1.67 -1.24 6.39
N TYR A 16 2.49 -0.20 6.34
CA TYR A 16 3.76 -0.25 5.60
C TYR A 16 4.94 -0.59 6.51
N CYS A 17 5.16 0.16 7.58
CA CYS A 17 6.27 -0.14 8.48
C CYS A 17 5.92 -1.13 9.58
N GLY A 18 4.62 -1.37 9.80
CA GLY A 18 4.17 -2.34 10.79
C GLY A 18 4.20 -1.86 12.23
N GLU A 19 4.58 -0.61 12.47
CA GLU A 19 4.66 -0.06 13.82
C GLU A 19 3.34 0.59 14.21
N GLN A 20 3.08 0.65 15.50
CA GLN A 20 1.89 1.33 16.03
C GLN A 20 2.24 2.76 16.43
N PHE A 21 1.29 3.66 16.26
CA PHE A 21 1.50 5.09 16.51
C PHE A 21 0.27 5.71 17.16
N PRO A 22 0.43 6.82 17.88
CA PRO A 22 -0.73 7.60 18.32
C PRO A 22 -1.41 8.26 17.12
N THR A 23 -2.67 8.62 17.28
CA THR A 23 -3.49 9.11 16.16
C THR A 23 -2.93 10.35 15.48
N ASP A 24 -2.22 11.20 16.20
CA ASP A 24 -1.65 12.42 15.59
C ASP A 24 -0.46 12.12 14.68
N GLU A 25 0.05 10.88 14.71
CA GLU A 25 1.11 10.44 13.80
C GLU A 25 0.58 9.57 12.66
N LEU A 26 -0.73 9.39 12.60
CA LEU A 26 -1.35 8.52 11.60
C LEU A 26 -2.12 9.32 10.57
N THR A 27 -2.26 8.73 9.39
CA THR A 27 -3.05 9.31 8.32
C THR A 27 -3.71 8.18 7.54
N LEU A 28 -4.62 8.54 6.65
CA LEU A 28 -5.26 7.56 5.76
C LEU A 28 -4.61 7.63 4.40
N ASP A 29 -4.45 6.47 3.79
CA ASP A 29 -3.91 6.37 2.45
C ASP A 29 -4.86 5.54 1.60
N HIS A 30 -4.97 5.87 0.31
CA HIS A 30 -5.80 5.14 -0.64
C HIS A 30 -4.99 4.02 -1.26
N VAL A 31 -5.61 2.85 -1.37
CA VAL A 31 -4.97 1.71 -2.05
C VAL A 31 -5.01 1.95 -3.56
N GLN A 32 -6.18 2.29 -4.10
CA GLN A 32 -6.31 2.68 -5.49
C GLN A 32 -6.62 4.17 -5.58
N PRO A 33 -5.87 4.94 -6.37
CA PRO A 33 -6.13 6.36 -6.51
C PRO A 33 -7.41 6.60 -7.31
N ARG A 34 -7.99 7.79 -7.17
CA ARG A 34 -9.23 8.14 -7.86
C ARG A 34 -9.18 7.94 -9.35
N VAL A 35 -8.07 8.31 -9.96
CA VAL A 35 -7.90 8.20 -11.41
C VAL A 35 -7.94 6.76 -11.90
N ARG A 36 -7.86 5.80 -10.98
CA ARG A 36 -7.92 4.38 -11.30
C ARG A 36 -9.14 3.69 -10.70
N GLY A 37 -10.19 4.47 -10.44
CA GLY A 37 -11.43 3.92 -9.91
C GLY A 37 -11.47 3.79 -8.40
N GLY A 38 -10.45 4.31 -7.71
CA GLY A 38 -10.46 4.30 -6.25
C GLY A 38 -11.35 5.40 -5.69
N ASP A 39 -11.87 5.20 -4.50
CA ASP A 39 -12.73 6.14 -3.83
C ASP A 39 -12.40 6.16 -2.33
N ARG A 40 -13.28 6.78 -1.55
CA ARG A 40 -13.10 6.87 -0.10
C ARG A 40 -13.79 5.74 0.66
N SER A 41 -14.13 4.67 -0.02
CA SER A 41 -14.72 3.50 0.63
C SER A 41 -13.76 2.93 1.65
N VAL A 42 -14.31 2.38 2.74
CA VAL A 42 -13.48 1.81 3.80
C VAL A 42 -12.58 0.69 3.30
N GLY A 43 -13.01 -0.02 2.26
CA GLY A 43 -12.21 -1.09 1.66
C GLY A 43 -11.09 -0.61 0.76
N ASN A 44 -10.99 0.71 0.53
CA ASN A 44 -9.92 1.31 -0.26
C ASN A 44 -9.00 2.20 0.58
N LEU A 45 -9.20 2.21 1.91
CA LEU A 45 -8.42 3.05 2.80
C LEU A 45 -7.63 2.20 3.79
N VAL A 46 -6.41 2.62 4.05
CA VAL A 46 -5.54 1.98 5.04
C VAL A 46 -4.94 3.02 5.95
N THR A 47 -4.53 2.57 7.13
CA THR A 47 -3.80 3.41 8.09
C THR A 47 -2.32 3.41 7.72
N ALA A 48 -1.74 4.59 7.67
CA ALA A 48 -0.31 4.75 7.42
C ALA A 48 0.24 5.78 8.39
N CYS A 49 1.48 5.62 8.82
CA CYS A 49 2.11 6.68 9.60
C CYS A 49 2.52 7.81 8.65
N LYS A 50 2.64 9.00 9.19
CA LYS A 50 2.96 10.17 8.36
C LYS A 50 4.29 10.02 7.65
N ALA A 51 5.27 9.40 8.30
CA ALA A 51 6.60 9.21 7.71
C ALA A 51 6.51 8.31 6.46
N CYS A 52 5.82 7.17 6.56
CA CYS A 52 5.67 6.26 5.42
C CYS A 52 4.84 6.89 4.31
N ASN A 53 3.79 7.63 4.68
CA ASN A 53 2.96 8.29 3.68
C ASN A 53 3.76 9.36 2.92
N THR A 54 4.61 10.09 3.62
CA THR A 54 5.49 11.08 3.00
C THR A 54 6.50 10.40 2.08
N LEU A 55 7.07 9.29 2.52
CA LEU A 55 8.05 8.54 1.73
C LEU A 55 7.40 8.01 0.44
N LYS A 56 6.18 7.51 0.54
CA LYS A 56 5.43 7.03 -0.62
C LYS A 56 5.11 8.16 -1.58
N GLY A 57 4.71 9.33 -1.05
CA GLY A 57 4.43 10.50 -1.85
C GLY A 57 3.38 10.25 -2.93
N GLN A 58 3.70 10.64 -4.16
CA GLN A 58 2.80 10.51 -5.30
C GLN A 58 2.93 9.16 -6.01
N GLU A 59 3.77 8.30 -5.50
CA GLU A 59 4.05 7.04 -6.16
C GLU A 59 2.84 6.10 -6.09
N ARG A 60 2.61 5.33 -7.16
CA ARG A 60 1.60 4.29 -7.15
C ARG A 60 1.98 3.25 -6.09
N LEU A 61 0.98 2.72 -5.38
CA LEU A 61 1.24 1.79 -4.29
C LEU A 61 2.05 0.58 -4.75
N SER A 62 1.71 0.00 -5.90
CA SER A 62 2.43 -1.17 -6.40
C SER A 62 3.91 -0.88 -6.60
N VAL A 63 4.23 0.30 -7.13
CA VAL A 63 5.63 0.70 -7.35
C VAL A 63 6.34 0.89 -6.01
N PHE A 64 5.69 1.56 -5.07
CA PHE A 64 6.25 1.78 -3.74
C PHE A 64 6.56 0.45 -3.04
N LEU A 65 5.61 -0.49 -3.07
CA LEU A 65 5.81 -1.80 -2.44
C LEU A 65 6.86 -2.63 -3.17
N HIS A 66 6.92 -2.52 -4.48
CA HIS A 66 7.92 -3.25 -5.28
C HIS A 66 9.34 -2.81 -4.92
N LYS A 67 9.51 -1.53 -4.64
CA LYS A 67 10.83 -0.99 -4.29
C LYS A 67 11.27 -1.34 -2.86
N HIS A 68 10.33 -1.68 -2.00
CA HIS A 68 10.60 -1.81 -0.56
C HIS A 68 10.03 -3.14 -0.05
N ALA A 69 10.83 -4.19 -0.14
CA ALA A 69 10.40 -5.54 0.23
C ALA A 69 9.75 -5.62 1.63
N PRO A 70 10.32 -4.99 2.66
CA PRO A 70 9.66 -5.04 3.98
C PRO A 70 8.26 -4.43 3.98
N TYR A 71 8.04 -3.34 3.24
CA TYR A 71 6.72 -2.71 3.17
C TYR A 71 5.74 -3.57 2.40
N HIS A 72 6.23 -4.28 1.38
CA HIS A 72 5.41 -5.22 0.62
C HIS A 72 4.85 -6.31 1.56
N ALA A 73 5.73 -6.95 2.31
CA ALA A 73 5.33 -8.01 3.22
C ALA A 73 4.36 -7.48 4.29
N ASN A 74 4.65 -6.32 4.85
CA ASN A 74 3.79 -5.71 5.86
C ASN A 74 2.42 -5.37 5.31
N PHE A 75 2.37 -4.78 4.12
CA PHE A 75 1.08 -4.37 3.54
C PHE A 75 0.16 -5.58 3.41
N PHE A 76 0.62 -6.66 2.80
CA PHE A 76 -0.23 -7.83 2.60
C PHE A 76 -0.53 -8.57 3.91
N SER A 77 0.27 -8.33 4.95
CA SER A 77 0.02 -8.89 6.26
C SER A 77 -1.00 -8.08 7.07
N TYR A 78 -0.91 -6.76 7.00
CA TYR A 78 -1.69 -5.87 7.87
C TYR A 78 -2.89 -5.20 7.22
N ALA A 79 -2.95 -5.10 5.90
CA ALA A 79 -4.08 -4.47 5.21
C ALA A 79 -5.24 -5.46 5.07
N LYS A 80 -5.68 -5.99 6.19
CA LYS A 80 -6.66 -7.09 6.24
C LYS A 80 -8.05 -6.68 5.81
N HIS A 81 -8.35 -5.41 5.89
CA HIS A 81 -9.71 -4.91 5.63
C HIS A 81 -9.85 -4.23 4.28
N VAL A 82 -8.79 -4.27 3.48
CA VAL A 82 -8.86 -3.81 2.09
C VAL A 82 -9.67 -4.82 1.31
N TRP A 83 -10.56 -4.34 0.45
CA TRP A 83 -11.39 -5.23 -0.35
C TRP A 83 -10.53 -6.10 -1.27
N PRO A 84 -10.88 -7.38 -1.43
CA PRO A 84 -10.07 -8.31 -2.23
C PRO A 84 -9.76 -7.84 -3.65
N ARG A 85 -10.70 -7.14 -4.29
CA ARG A 85 -10.47 -6.65 -5.65
C ARG A 85 -9.30 -5.66 -5.70
N HIS A 86 -9.16 -4.83 -4.66
CA HIS A 86 -8.05 -3.87 -4.59
C HIS A 86 -6.73 -4.56 -4.30
N LEU A 87 -6.74 -5.54 -3.40
CA LEU A 87 -5.53 -6.32 -3.10
C LEU A 87 -5.05 -7.06 -4.34
N ARG A 88 -5.99 -7.63 -5.10
CA ARG A 88 -5.66 -8.36 -6.31
C ARG A 88 -5.00 -7.45 -7.35
N ILE A 89 -5.55 -6.25 -7.55
CA ILE A 89 -4.99 -5.31 -8.50
C ILE A 89 -3.56 -4.94 -8.13
N VAL A 90 -3.31 -4.66 -6.84
CA VAL A 90 -1.96 -4.32 -6.39
C VAL A 90 -1.01 -5.49 -6.62
N ALA A 91 -1.44 -6.71 -6.28
CA ALA A 91 -0.61 -7.89 -6.47
C ALA A 91 -0.29 -8.12 -7.94
N GLU A 92 -1.28 -7.95 -8.82
CA GLU A 92 -1.08 -8.13 -10.27
C GLU A 92 -0.12 -7.08 -10.81
N GLU A 93 -0.24 -5.83 -10.36
CA GLU A 93 0.66 -4.78 -10.81
C GLU A 93 2.11 -5.05 -10.37
N ILE A 94 2.28 -5.58 -9.16
CA ILE A 94 3.61 -5.95 -8.69
C ILE A 94 4.18 -7.08 -9.55
N GLU A 95 3.38 -8.08 -9.87
CA GLU A 95 3.81 -9.18 -10.75
C GLU A 95 4.25 -8.66 -12.11
N GLU A 96 3.52 -7.68 -12.65
CA GLU A 96 3.89 -7.06 -13.93
C GLU A 96 5.23 -6.36 -13.84
N LEU A 97 5.47 -5.63 -12.74
CA LEU A 97 6.74 -4.96 -12.52
C LEU A 97 7.88 -5.97 -12.42
N GLU A 98 7.66 -7.07 -11.72
CA GLU A 98 8.65 -8.14 -11.60
C GLU A 98 8.94 -8.79 -12.96
N ALA A 99 7.90 -8.97 -13.75
CA ALA A 99 8.06 -9.54 -15.10
C ALA A 99 8.90 -8.63 -15.99
N LEU A 100 8.67 -7.31 -15.88
CA LEU A 100 9.46 -6.35 -16.65
C LEU A 100 10.92 -6.39 -16.24
N GLU A 101 11.20 -6.50 -14.94
CA GLU A 101 12.58 -6.61 -14.46
C GLU A 101 13.24 -7.86 -14.98
N ARG A 102 12.54 -8.99 -15.00
CA ARG A 102 13.10 -10.25 -15.50
C ARG A 102 13.40 -10.15 -16.98
N SER A 103 12.52 -9.51 -17.74
CA SER A 103 12.72 -9.37 -19.18
C SER A 103 13.85 -8.41 -19.53
N GLU A 104 14.19 -7.51 -18.61
CA GLU A 104 15.27 -6.54 -18.79
C GLU A 104 16.54 -6.96 -18.04
N GLY A 105 16.59 -8.22 -17.62
CA GLY A 105 17.73 -8.73 -16.89
C GLY A 105 18.99 -8.83 -17.73
N PRO A 106 20.10 -9.28 -17.13
CA PRO A 106 21.41 -9.29 -17.80
C PRO A 106 21.41 -10.01 -19.13
N GLY A 107 20.61 -11.05 -19.29
CA GLY A 107 20.54 -11.80 -20.54
C GLY A 107 20.04 -11.01 -21.72
N LYS A 108 19.32 -9.94 -21.49
CA LYS A 108 18.76 -9.13 -22.55
C LYS A 108 19.72 -8.10 -23.12
N LYS A 109 20.82 -7.91 -22.45
CA LYS A 109 21.76 -6.87 -22.85
C LYS A 109 22.79 -7.29 -23.84
N ALA A 110 22.66 -8.45 -24.29
CA ALA A 110 23.62 -9.01 -25.28
C ALA A 110 23.67 -8.16 -26.53
#